data_cde88ce311a407a71f9a38b04eb0e25c
#
_entry.id   cde88ce311a407a71f9a38b04eb0e25c
#
_cell.length_a   1.000
_cell.length_b   1.000
_cell.length_c   1.000
_cell.angle_alpha   90.00
_cell.angle_beta   90.00
_cell.angle_gamma   90.00
#
_symmetry.space_group_name_H-M   'P 1'
#
loop_
_entity.id
_entity.type
_entity.pdbx_description
1 polymer ?
#
loop_
_entity_poly.entity_id
_entity_poly.type
_entity_poly.pdbx_seq_one_letter_code
_entity_poly.pdbx_strand_id
1 'polypeptide(L)'
;MKIATVFKILIPTGIVVAIGAFLLTKSVPTAAVSETRRGTAVNAVPGTVIVLAEQEMLIRGEHGGRVVTSNFEKGGTVNEGDMLIQLDTGDIDLDIERSENEYDRAKRNLEIRSPLQLSLDTSLDTLNDLKFRFERGGVPELDVTKAQRAVDKIRDDIAREDLKNEASLQNLENTLKRLKRQKEQMKIISPIDGIVTEIYAYEGDLIGGGATLAKVVSQTRIVEVKVSEEHFVGLEVGMPAQVAFLGIDGEQFKAKVEKIIPVADSSTQRFPVHLEVDIARTRLDPGLTGDATITLDEREDALQIPRQAVVSNSVLVVNDGVVERREIDTGYTSITAIEVLGGLQDGDQVIVEDLHLFDNGDRVKVEARQ
;
A
#
# COMPACT_ATOMS: atom_id res chain seq x y z
N MET A 1 -69.79 33.44 72.93
CA MET A 1 -68.44 34.01 72.68
C MET A 1 -67.44 32.98 73.17
N LYS A 2 -66.91 32.05 72.35
CA LYS A 2 -65.73 31.19 72.58
C LYS A 2 -65.70 30.02 71.62
N ILE A 3 -65.92 30.27 70.30
CA ILE A 3 -65.74 29.21 69.25
C ILE A 3 -64.69 29.64 68.22
N ALA A 4 -64.35 30.91 68.19
CA ALA A 4 -63.40 31.48 67.18
C ALA A 4 -61.88 31.26 67.47
N THR A 5 -61.50 30.84 68.69
CA THR A 5 -60.09 30.74 69.11
C THR A 5 -59.52 29.33 68.89
N VAL A 6 -60.34 28.29 68.78
CA VAL A 6 -59.85 26.90 68.53
C VAL A 6 -59.52 26.68 67.07
N PHE A 7 -60.13 27.44 66.15
CA PHE A 7 -59.94 27.26 64.72
C PHE A 7 -58.64 27.90 64.21
N LYS A 8 -58.01 28.82 64.95
CA LYS A 8 -56.74 29.49 64.58
C LYS A 8 -55.47 28.74 64.91
N ILE A 9 -55.53 27.68 65.73
CA ILE A 9 -54.35 26.90 66.15
C ILE A 9 -54.31 25.53 65.38
N LEU A 10 -55.39 25.02 64.84
CA LEU A 10 -55.43 23.76 64.13
C LEU A 10 -54.97 23.85 62.68
N ILE A 11 -55.03 25.04 62.01
CA ILE A 11 -54.62 25.21 60.64
C ILE A 11 -53.07 25.23 60.49
N PRO A 12 -52.31 25.92 61.37
CA PRO A 12 -50.82 25.89 61.22
C PRO A 12 -50.22 24.51 61.56
N THR A 13 -50.81 23.74 62.45
CA THR A 13 -50.29 22.38 62.78
C THR A 13 -50.56 21.36 61.67
N GLY A 14 -51.73 21.45 61.01
CA GLY A 14 -52.01 20.60 59.83
C GLY A 14 -51.07 20.87 58.63
N ILE A 15 -50.67 22.14 58.39
CA ILE A 15 -49.76 22.53 57.33
C ILE A 15 -48.33 22.05 57.65
N VAL A 16 -47.87 22.13 58.89
CA VAL A 16 -46.54 21.65 59.31
C VAL A 16 -46.48 20.12 59.22
N VAL A 17 -47.54 19.39 59.55
CA VAL A 17 -47.58 17.92 59.40
C VAL A 17 -47.68 17.54 57.91
N ALA A 18 -48.39 18.27 57.07
CA ALA A 18 -48.46 18.04 55.63
C ALA A 18 -47.14 18.36 54.92
N ILE A 19 -46.45 19.44 55.31
CA ILE A 19 -45.12 19.77 54.80
C ILE A 19 -44.09 18.76 55.32
N GLY A 20 -44.18 18.29 56.55
CA GLY A 20 -43.34 17.22 57.08
C GLY A 20 -43.56 15.88 56.38
N ALA A 21 -44.79 15.53 56.08
CA ALA A 21 -45.13 14.33 55.29
C ALA A 21 -44.72 14.43 53.80
N PHE A 22 -44.78 15.64 53.21
CA PHE A 22 -44.32 15.90 51.86
C PHE A 22 -42.78 15.87 51.74
N LEU A 23 -42.06 16.31 52.78
CA LEU A 23 -40.60 16.20 52.82
C LEU A 23 -40.12 14.77 53.10
N LEU A 24 -40.96 13.87 53.61
CA LEU A 24 -40.64 12.44 53.81
C LEU A 24 -40.93 11.58 52.61
N THR A 25 -41.66 12.07 51.59
CA THR A 25 -41.81 11.42 50.28
C THR A 25 -40.74 11.87 49.30
N LYS A 26 -39.42 11.86 49.65
CA LYS A 26 -38.39 11.83 48.64
C LYS A 26 -38.59 10.61 47.80
N SER A 27 -39.05 10.78 46.55
CA SER A 27 -39.15 9.67 45.62
C SER A 27 -37.75 9.05 45.52
N VAL A 28 -37.66 7.78 45.90
CA VAL A 28 -36.41 7.02 45.78
C VAL A 28 -36.03 7.01 44.31
N PRO A 29 -34.88 7.53 43.89
CA PRO A 29 -34.51 7.57 42.53
C PRO A 29 -34.36 6.14 41.97
N THR A 30 -34.66 5.96 40.69
CA THR A 30 -34.53 4.66 40.02
C THR A 30 -33.14 4.62 39.39
N ALA A 31 -32.37 3.58 39.67
CA ALA A 31 -31.07 3.32 39.11
C ALA A 31 -31.13 2.21 38.04
N ALA A 32 -30.67 2.48 36.86
CA ALA A 32 -30.49 1.48 35.83
C ALA A 32 -29.28 0.60 36.18
N VAL A 33 -29.48 -0.69 36.36
CA VAL A 33 -28.42 -1.62 36.76
C VAL A 33 -28.25 -2.72 35.73
N SER A 34 -26.99 -3.19 35.58
CA SER A 34 -26.63 -4.41 34.89
C SER A 34 -26.03 -5.40 35.88
N GLU A 35 -26.34 -6.66 35.75
CA GLU A 35 -25.73 -7.71 36.55
C GLU A 35 -24.34 -8.05 35.99
N THR A 36 -23.41 -8.29 36.90
CA THR A 36 -22.08 -8.85 36.53
C THR A 36 -22.34 -10.28 36.01
N ARG A 37 -21.70 -10.59 34.87
CA ARG A 37 -21.86 -11.91 34.24
C ARG A 37 -20.51 -12.45 33.85
N ARG A 38 -20.42 -13.78 33.85
CA ARG A 38 -19.25 -14.45 33.30
C ARG A 38 -19.37 -14.60 31.80
N GLY A 39 -18.29 -14.31 31.09
CA GLY A 39 -18.19 -14.41 29.63
C GLY A 39 -16.75 -14.41 29.14
N THR A 40 -16.57 -14.38 27.84
CA THR A 40 -15.23 -14.27 27.25
C THR A 40 -14.76 -12.82 27.25
N ALA A 41 -13.75 -12.52 28.08
CA ALA A 41 -13.10 -11.21 28.05
C ALA A 41 -12.08 -11.16 26.91
N VAL A 42 -12.20 -10.16 26.06
CA VAL A 42 -11.39 -9.98 24.87
C VAL A 42 -10.50 -8.76 25.05
N ASN A 43 -9.20 -8.96 24.94
CA ASN A 43 -8.24 -7.88 24.78
C ASN A 43 -8.18 -7.50 23.30
N ALA A 44 -8.74 -6.35 22.96
CA ALA A 44 -8.96 -5.95 21.59
C ALA A 44 -8.33 -4.61 21.27
N VAL A 45 -7.69 -4.54 20.12
CA VAL A 45 -7.08 -3.33 19.56
C VAL A 45 -8.00 -2.74 18.51
N PRO A 46 -8.57 -1.54 18.73
CA PRO A 46 -9.30 -0.83 17.71
C PRO A 46 -8.35 -0.16 16.70
N GLY A 47 -8.74 -0.12 15.44
CA GLY A 47 -8.02 0.57 14.39
C GLY A 47 -8.93 1.06 13.28
N THR A 48 -8.50 2.11 12.59
CA THR A 48 -9.24 2.61 11.42
C THR A 48 -8.74 1.90 10.17
N VAL A 49 -9.68 1.39 9.38
CA VAL A 49 -9.42 0.65 8.14
C VAL A 49 -9.47 1.58 6.94
N ILE A 50 -8.58 1.35 6.00
CA ILE A 50 -8.62 1.89 4.64
C ILE A 50 -8.26 0.80 3.63
N VAL A 51 -9.01 0.72 2.54
CA VAL A 51 -8.67 -0.13 1.40
C VAL A 51 -7.79 0.66 0.44
N LEU A 52 -6.62 0.12 0.14
CA LEU A 52 -5.65 0.70 -0.79
C LEU A 52 -5.48 -0.21 -1.99
N ALA A 53 -5.11 0.35 -3.13
CA ALA A 53 -4.50 -0.43 -4.20
C ALA A 53 -3.09 -0.85 -3.76
N GLU A 54 -2.66 -2.07 -4.07
CA GLU A 54 -1.32 -2.55 -3.71
C GLU A 54 -0.23 -1.73 -4.38
N GLN A 55 -0.49 -1.29 -5.62
CA GLN A 55 0.44 -0.47 -6.39
C GLN A 55 -0.31 0.67 -7.08
N GLU A 56 0.30 1.84 -7.04
CA GLU A 56 -0.08 3.00 -7.84
C GLU A 56 1.10 3.39 -8.73
N MET A 57 0.89 3.46 -10.02
CA MET A 57 1.94 3.79 -10.97
C MET A 57 1.57 5.00 -11.82
N LEU A 58 2.48 5.96 -11.86
CA LEU A 58 2.44 7.07 -12.81
C LEU A 58 3.16 6.62 -14.09
N ILE A 59 2.40 6.42 -15.15
CA ILE A 59 2.93 6.07 -16.46
C ILE A 59 3.56 7.32 -17.07
N ARG A 60 4.84 7.24 -17.43
CA ARG A 60 5.60 8.36 -17.98
C ARG A 60 6.16 7.98 -19.34
N GLY A 61 6.16 8.97 -20.27
CA GLY A 61 6.83 8.82 -21.55
C GLY A 61 8.33 9.02 -21.40
N GLU A 62 9.16 8.06 -21.80
CA GLU A 62 10.61 8.21 -21.78
C GLU A 62 11.09 9.23 -22.83
N HIS A 63 10.37 9.29 -23.96
CA HIS A 63 10.64 10.20 -25.08
C HIS A 63 9.53 11.18 -25.29
N GLY A 64 9.85 12.35 -25.83
CA GLY A 64 8.87 13.33 -26.30
C GLY A 64 8.39 13.00 -27.71
N GLY A 65 7.18 13.46 -28.04
CA GLY A 65 6.58 13.28 -29.36
C GLY A 65 5.11 13.64 -29.36
N ARG A 66 4.48 13.63 -30.54
CA ARG A 66 3.03 13.79 -30.66
C ARG A 66 2.33 12.45 -30.40
N VAL A 67 1.26 12.48 -29.60
CA VAL A 67 0.39 11.30 -29.38
C VAL A 67 -0.42 11.04 -30.64
N VAL A 68 -0.26 9.85 -31.23
CA VAL A 68 -0.99 9.42 -32.42
C VAL A 68 -2.24 8.63 -32.03
N THR A 69 -2.12 7.74 -31.05
CA THR A 69 -3.25 6.96 -30.51
C THR A 69 -3.19 6.87 -29.00
N SER A 70 -4.39 6.88 -28.39
CA SER A 70 -4.58 6.68 -26.96
C SER A 70 -5.67 5.61 -26.81
N ASN A 71 -5.28 4.41 -26.35
CA ASN A 71 -6.15 3.22 -26.32
C ASN A 71 -6.71 2.91 -24.94
N PHE A 72 -6.94 3.92 -24.10
CA PHE A 72 -7.46 3.72 -22.77
C PHE A 72 -8.43 4.83 -22.37
N GLU A 73 -9.35 4.47 -21.50
CA GLU A 73 -10.36 5.40 -20.96
C GLU A 73 -10.22 5.47 -19.43
N LYS A 74 -10.61 6.60 -18.85
CA LYS A 74 -10.67 6.75 -17.40
C LYS A 74 -11.69 5.75 -16.82
N GLY A 75 -11.26 4.92 -15.86
CA GLY A 75 -12.05 3.83 -15.31
C GLY A 75 -11.91 2.52 -16.12
N GLY A 76 -11.25 2.52 -17.27
CA GLY A 76 -10.97 1.33 -18.07
C GLY A 76 -9.93 0.43 -17.43
N THR A 77 -10.08 -0.87 -17.67
CA THR A 77 -9.14 -1.91 -17.23
C THR A 77 -8.04 -2.08 -18.26
N VAL A 78 -6.80 -2.24 -17.80
CA VAL A 78 -5.63 -2.53 -18.62
C VAL A 78 -4.88 -3.72 -18.04
N ASN A 79 -4.26 -4.52 -18.90
CA ASN A 79 -3.38 -5.61 -18.50
C ASN A 79 -1.92 -5.20 -18.69
N GLU A 80 -1.02 -5.89 -17.98
CA GLU A 80 0.42 -5.74 -18.21
C GLU A 80 0.78 -6.00 -19.68
N GLY A 81 1.51 -5.05 -20.29
CA GLY A 81 1.89 -5.10 -21.70
C GLY A 81 0.88 -4.48 -22.67
N ASP A 82 -0.32 -4.11 -22.23
CA ASP A 82 -1.28 -3.42 -23.09
C ASP A 82 -0.73 -2.06 -23.53
N MET A 83 -0.85 -1.76 -24.83
CA MET A 83 -0.44 -0.48 -25.39
C MET A 83 -1.41 0.61 -24.97
N LEU A 84 -0.92 1.58 -24.19
CA LEU A 84 -1.68 2.72 -23.70
C LEU A 84 -1.62 3.88 -24.68
N ILE A 85 -0.42 4.26 -25.09
CA ILE A 85 -0.16 5.41 -25.98
C ILE A 85 0.84 5.00 -27.05
N GLN A 86 0.60 5.46 -28.27
CA GLN A 86 1.58 5.45 -29.35
C GLN A 86 1.96 6.89 -29.69
N LEU A 87 3.27 7.19 -29.64
CA LEU A 87 3.83 8.44 -30.14
C LEU A 87 4.12 8.33 -31.64
N ASP A 88 4.20 9.47 -32.31
CA ASP A 88 4.58 9.56 -33.70
C ASP A 88 6.03 9.07 -33.90
N THR A 89 6.21 8.09 -34.77
CA THR A 89 7.49 7.45 -35.08
C THR A 89 8.10 7.90 -36.40
N GLY A 90 7.47 8.85 -37.12
CA GLY A 90 7.87 9.23 -38.47
C GLY A 90 9.37 9.61 -38.57
N ASP A 91 9.83 10.49 -37.70
CA ASP A 91 11.22 10.94 -37.74
C ASP A 91 12.21 9.83 -37.40
N ILE A 92 11.92 9.01 -36.37
CA ILE A 92 12.81 7.91 -35.96
C ILE A 92 12.82 6.79 -37.00
N ASP A 93 11.72 6.57 -37.72
CA ASP A 93 11.66 5.59 -38.83
C ASP A 93 12.57 6.01 -39.98
N LEU A 94 12.59 7.30 -40.33
CA LEU A 94 13.54 7.83 -41.33
C LEU A 94 15.01 7.70 -40.88
N ASP A 95 15.28 7.90 -39.59
CA ASP A 95 16.64 7.73 -39.06
C ASP A 95 17.07 6.28 -39.04
N ILE A 96 16.17 5.36 -38.74
CA ILE A 96 16.41 3.91 -38.82
C ILE A 96 16.70 3.51 -40.27
N GLU A 97 15.87 3.91 -41.21
CA GLU A 97 16.06 3.62 -42.65
C GLU A 97 17.43 4.15 -43.17
N ARG A 98 17.77 5.38 -42.77
CA ARG A 98 19.07 5.97 -43.13
C ARG A 98 20.24 5.16 -42.58
N SER A 99 20.17 4.80 -41.30
CA SER A 99 21.21 4.02 -40.63
C SER A 99 21.29 2.57 -41.17
N GLU A 100 20.17 1.95 -41.55
CA GLU A 100 20.16 0.65 -42.24
C GLU A 100 20.84 0.73 -43.60
N ASN A 101 20.53 1.75 -44.39
CA ASN A 101 21.17 1.97 -45.67
C ASN A 101 22.69 2.18 -45.54
N GLU A 102 23.15 2.89 -44.50
CA GLU A 102 24.60 3.08 -44.21
C GLU A 102 25.26 1.75 -43.80
N TYR A 103 24.62 0.97 -42.93
CA TYR A 103 25.12 -0.34 -42.53
C TYR A 103 25.25 -1.29 -43.74
N ASP A 104 24.22 -1.37 -44.59
CA ASP A 104 24.22 -2.22 -45.77
C ASP A 104 25.27 -1.80 -46.80
N ARG A 105 25.53 -0.48 -46.97
CA ARG A 105 26.62 0.02 -47.80
C ARG A 105 27.99 -0.37 -47.25
N ALA A 106 28.19 -0.19 -45.94
CA ALA A 106 29.44 -0.56 -45.29
C ALA A 106 29.68 -2.07 -45.42
N LYS A 107 28.69 -2.89 -45.23
CA LYS A 107 28.75 -4.35 -45.37
C LYS A 107 29.11 -4.76 -46.82
N ARG A 108 28.43 -4.21 -47.84
CA ARG A 108 28.73 -4.49 -49.25
C ARG A 108 30.17 -4.03 -49.64
N ASN A 109 30.64 -2.93 -49.06
CA ASN A 109 32.02 -2.46 -49.31
C ASN A 109 33.08 -3.46 -48.82
N LEU A 110 32.81 -4.21 -47.76
CA LEU A 110 33.69 -5.28 -47.28
C LEU A 110 33.74 -6.51 -48.20
N GLU A 111 32.69 -6.75 -48.99
CA GLU A 111 32.66 -7.85 -49.96
C GLU A 111 33.50 -7.54 -51.22
N ILE A 112 33.87 -6.26 -51.42
CA ILE A 112 34.70 -5.82 -52.54
C ILE A 112 36.17 -6.00 -52.11
N ARG A 113 36.97 -6.65 -53.02
CA ARG A 113 38.42 -6.82 -52.80
C ARG A 113 39.08 -5.49 -52.54
N SER A 114 39.77 -5.38 -51.40
CA SER A 114 40.57 -4.21 -51.07
C SER A 114 41.75 -4.06 -52.05
N PRO A 115 42.13 -2.82 -52.43
CA PRO A 115 43.35 -2.55 -53.16
C PRO A 115 44.61 -3.13 -52.48
N LEU A 116 44.63 -3.24 -51.15
CA LEU A 116 45.71 -3.87 -50.39
C LEU A 116 45.79 -5.38 -50.66
N GLN A 117 44.69 -6.09 -50.83
CA GLN A 117 44.67 -7.49 -51.18
C GLN A 117 45.26 -7.76 -52.57
N LEU A 118 45.00 -6.88 -53.58
CA LEU A 118 45.61 -6.96 -54.88
C LEU A 118 47.11 -6.68 -54.80
N SER A 119 47.52 -5.70 -53.98
CA SER A 119 48.95 -5.41 -53.74
C SER A 119 49.65 -6.58 -53.06
N LEU A 120 48.98 -7.27 -52.14
CA LEU A 120 49.50 -8.47 -51.47
C LEU A 120 49.77 -9.58 -52.50
N ASP A 121 48.80 -9.87 -53.38
CA ASP A 121 48.96 -10.88 -54.43
C ASP A 121 50.19 -10.58 -55.31
N THR A 122 50.34 -9.34 -55.80
CA THR A 122 51.47 -8.91 -56.61
C THR A 122 52.82 -9.03 -55.88
N SER A 123 52.86 -8.66 -54.58
CA SER A 123 54.03 -8.76 -53.75
C SER A 123 54.43 -10.21 -53.44
N LEU A 124 53.44 -11.09 -53.27
CA LEU A 124 53.64 -12.53 -53.10
C LEU A 124 54.27 -13.16 -54.39
N ASP A 125 53.79 -12.79 -55.56
CA ASP A 125 54.28 -13.28 -56.82
C ASP A 125 55.78 -12.84 -56.96
N THR A 126 56.08 -11.59 -56.63
CA THR A 126 57.47 -11.07 -56.66
C THR A 126 58.40 -11.79 -55.66
N LEU A 127 57.93 -12.04 -54.48
CA LEU A 127 58.61 -12.82 -53.43
C LEU A 127 58.92 -14.25 -53.91
N ASN A 128 57.94 -14.92 -54.50
CA ASN A 128 58.03 -16.27 -54.98
C ASN A 128 59.08 -16.35 -56.15
N ASP A 129 59.05 -15.39 -57.06
CA ASP A 129 60.11 -15.30 -58.14
C ASP A 129 61.51 -15.09 -57.53
N LEU A 130 61.67 -14.19 -56.60
CA LEU A 130 62.95 -13.94 -55.94
C LEU A 130 63.48 -15.14 -55.18
N LYS A 131 62.58 -15.90 -54.47
CA LYS A 131 62.96 -17.13 -53.77
C LYS A 131 63.45 -18.19 -54.75
N PHE A 132 62.74 -18.40 -55.87
CA PHE A 132 63.11 -19.37 -56.91
C PHE A 132 64.43 -19.02 -57.52
N ARG A 133 64.75 -17.73 -57.76
CA ARG A 133 66.00 -17.29 -58.31
C ARG A 133 67.17 -17.34 -57.30
N PHE A 134 66.89 -17.12 -56.03
CA PHE A 134 67.84 -17.27 -54.91
C PHE A 134 68.36 -18.70 -54.80
N GLU A 135 67.43 -19.70 -54.81
CA GLU A 135 67.77 -21.13 -54.78
C GLU A 135 68.72 -21.54 -55.91
N ARG A 136 68.75 -20.83 -57.02
CA ARG A 136 69.63 -21.05 -58.18
C ARG A 136 70.87 -20.16 -58.19
N GLY A 137 71.07 -19.41 -57.09
CA GLY A 137 72.28 -18.51 -56.97
C GLY A 137 72.19 -17.22 -57.78
N GLY A 138 71.02 -16.83 -58.30
CA GLY A 138 70.87 -15.69 -59.22
C GLY A 138 70.58 -14.34 -58.55
N VAL A 139 70.29 -14.27 -57.23
CA VAL A 139 70.01 -13.04 -56.47
C VAL A 139 70.52 -13.15 -55.05
N PRO A 140 70.90 -12.00 -54.43
CA PRO A 140 71.35 -11.95 -53.04
C PRO A 140 70.18 -12.26 -52.04
N GLU A 141 70.51 -12.87 -50.89
CA GLU A 141 69.52 -13.16 -49.78
C GLU A 141 68.90 -11.84 -49.27
N LEU A 142 69.62 -10.73 -49.32
CA LEU A 142 69.08 -9.42 -48.92
C LEU A 142 67.84 -9.01 -49.71
N ASP A 143 67.74 -9.37 -50.99
CA ASP A 143 66.62 -8.99 -51.86
C ASP A 143 65.38 -9.85 -51.54
N VAL A 144 65.59 -11.12 -51.22
CA VAL A 144 64.44 -12.01 -50.69
C VAL A 144 63.97 -11.47 -49.36
N THR A 145 64.89 -11.08 -48.46
CA THR A 145 64.47 -10.53 -47.13
C THR A 145 63.70 -9.21 -47.27
N LYS A 146 64.10 -8.32 -48.20
CA LYS A 146 63.35 -7.07 -48.46
C LYS A 146 61.93 -7.36 -48.99
N ALA A 147 61.79 -8.29 -49.91
CA ALA A 147 60.52 -8.68 -50.48
C ALA A 147 59.62 -9.32 -49.39
N GLN A 148 60.17 -10.16 -48.51
CA GLN A 148 59.42 -10.73 -47.37
C GLN A 148 58.94 -9.62 -46.49
N ARG A 149 59.75 -8.64 -46.10
CA ARG A 149 59.32 -7.51 -45.27
C ARG A 149 58.24 -6.65 -45.92
N ALA A 150 58.24 -6.52 -47.26
CA ALA A 150 57.22 -5.81 -48.00
C ALA A 150 55.86 -6.56 -47.91
N VAL A 151 55.86 -7.88 -48.06
CA VAL A 151 54.66 -8.74 -47.89
C VAL A 151 54.14 -8.64 -46.47
N ASP A 152 54.99 -8.75 -45.46
CA ASP A 152 54.58 -8.67 -44.04
C ASP A 152 53.97 -7.32 -43.72
N LYS A 153 54.53 -6.23 -44.21
CA LYS A 153 53.98 -4.88 -44.06
C LYS A 153 52.56 -4.76 -44.65
N ILE A 154 52.32 -5.30 -45.86
CA ILE A 154 51.00 -5.26 -46.50
C ILE A 154 50.00 -6.09 -45.71
N ARG A 155 50.39 -7.25 -45.14
CA ARG A 155 49.55 -8.05 -44.27
C ARG A 155 49.15 -7.28 -43.02
N ASP A 156 50.08 -6.59 -42.39
CA ASP A 156 49.79 -5.74 -41.22
C ASP A 156 48.87 -4.57 -41.57
N ASP A 157 48.99 -4.01 -42.78
CA ASP A 157 48.10 -2.95 -43.25
C ASP A 157 46.71 -3.47 -43.53
N ILE A 158 46.54 -4.67 -44.12
CA ILE A 158 45.25 -5.36 -44.27
C ILE A 158 44.62 -5.64 -42.92
N ALA A 159 45.37 -6.22 -41.98
CA ALA A 159 44.84 -6.51 -40.65
C ALA A 159 44.34 -5.23 -39.95
N ARG A 160 45.01 -4.09 -40.11
CA ARG A 160 44.56 -2.79 -39.59
C ARG A 160 43.33 -2.27 -40.29
N GLU A 161 43.20 -2.46 -41.61
CA GLU A 161 42.02 -2.11 -42.37
C GLU A 161 40.82 -2.96 -41.95
N ASP A 162 40.98 -4.28 -41.76
CA ASP A 162 39.93 -5.20 -41.31
C ASP A 162 39.44 -4.82 -39.94
N LEU A 163 40.32 -4.57 -38.96
CA LEU A 163 39.94 -4.10 -37.62
C LEU A 163 39.18 -2.77 -37.65
N LYS A 164 39.60 -1.83 -38.51
CA LYS A 164 38.90 -0.55 -38.66
C LYS A 164 37.48 -0.73 -39.25
N ASN A 165 37.39 -1.59 -40.25
CA ASN A 165 36.13 -1.89 -40.91
C ASN A 165 35.16 -2.61 -39.97
N GLU A 166 35.66 -3.60 -39.20
CA GLU A 166 34.88 -4.29 -38.20
C GLU A 166 34.36 -3.33 -37.11
N ALA A 167 35.23 -2.46 -36.60
CA ALA A 167 34.84 -1.43 -35.63
C ALA A 167 33.79 -0.47 -36.20
N SER A 168 33.90 -0.09 -37.49
CA SER A 168 32.91 0.75 -38.17
C SER A 168 31.57 0.09 -38.27
N LEU A 169 31.49 -1.20 -38.69
CA LEU A 169 30.27 -1.98 -38.75
C LEU A 169 29.61 -2.12 -37.38
N GLN A 170 30.42 -2.41 -36.35
CA GLN A 170 29.93 -2.53 -34.98
C GLN A 170 29.31 -1.23 -34.47
N ASN A 171 29.90 -0.09 -34.79
CA ASN A 171 29.38 1.23 -34.44
C ASN A 171 28.02 1.49 -35.13
N LEU A 172 27.87 1.15 -36.40
CA LEU A 172 26.63 1.27 -37.16
C LEU A 172 25.55 0.33 -36.59
N GLU A 173 25.89 -0.92 -36.27
CA GLU A 173 25.02 -1.88 -35.65
C GLU A 173 24.50 -1.38 -34.27
N ASN A 174 25.41 -0.85 -33.46
CA ASN A 174 25.06 -0.26 -32.16
C ASN A 174 24.10 0.93 -32.30
N THR A 175 24.33 1.77 -33.32
CA THR A 175 23.46 2.89 -33.64
C THR A 175 22.07 2.41 -34.02
N LEU A 176 21.96 1.42 -34.89
CA LEU A 176 20.68 0.79 -35.27
C LEU A 176 19.96 0.20 -34.06
N LYS A 177 20.66 -0.54 -33.22
CA LYS A 177 20.08 -1.10 -31.98
C LYS A 177 19.52 0.00 -31.07
N ARG A 178 20.24 1.12 -30.94
CA ARG A 178 19.80 2.27 -30.15
C ARG A 178 18.54 2.92 -30.74
N LEU A 179 18.51 3.16 -32.04
CA LEU A 179 17.35 3.77 -32.72
C LEU A 179 16.11 2.85 -32.64
N LYS A 180 16.26 1.55 -32.87
CA LYS A 180 15.17 0.57 -32.76
C LYS A 180 14.62 0.51 -31.34
N ARG A 181 15.48 0.51 -30.32
CA ARG A 181 15.03 0.58 -28.92
C ARG A 181 14.29 1.89 -28.62
N GLN A 182 14.78 3.02 -29.12
CA GLN A 182 14.11 4.31 -28.99
C GLN A 182 12.71 4.28 -29.62
N LYS A 183 12.56 3.67 -30.79
CA LYS A 183 11.25 3.45 -31.43
C LYS A 183 10.32 2.60 -30.57
N GLU A 184 10.82 1.50 -29.99
CA GLU A 184 10.02 0.67 -29.06
C GLU A 184 9.55 1.48 -27.85
N GLN A 185 10.39 2.36 -27.30
CA GLN A 185 10.05 3.23 -26.17
C GLN A 185 9.03 4.33 -26.52
N MET A 186 8.74 4.55 -27.80
CA MET A 186 7.63 5.41 -28.26
C MET A 186 6.27 4.72 -28.17
N LYS A 187 6.24 3.41 -27.93
CA LYS A 187 5.07 2.69 -27.46
C LYS A 187 5.06 2.66 -25.95
N ILE A 188 4.13 3.34 -25.35
CA ILE A 188 3.94 3.35 -23.90
C ILE A 188 2.96 2.22 -23.56
N ILE A 189 3.42 1.27 -22.76
CA ILE A 189 2.65 0.10 -22.32
C ILE A 189 2.35 0.19 -20.82
N SER A 190 1.31 -0.53 -20.38
CA SER A 190 1.04 -0.70 -18.95
C SER A 190 2.06 -1.67 -18.34
N PRO A 191 2.74 -1.29 -17.25
CA PRO A 191 3.66 -2.18 -16.55
C PRO A 191 2.98 -3.11 -15.55
N ILE A 192 1.67 -2.96 -15.33
CA ILE A 192 0.88 -3.75 -14.37
C ILE A 192 -0.54 -3.96 -14.88
N ASP A 193 -1.19 -5.01 -14.37
CA ASP A 193 -2.63 -5.16 -14.47
C ASP A 193 -3.33 -4.15 -13.57
N GLY A 194 -4.26 -3.36 -14.10
CA GLY A 194 -4.84 -2.29 -13.31
C GLY A 194 -6.04 -1.59 -13.94
N ILE A 195 -6.40 -0.49 -13.31
CA ILE A 195 -7.46 0.42 -13.75
C ILE A 195 -6.83 1.81 -13.94
N VAL A 196 -7.13 2.44 -15.07
CA VAL A 196 -6.70 3.83 -15.34
C VAL A 196 -7.55 4.79 -14.53
N THR A 197 -6.94 5.48 -13.58
CA THR A 197 -7.65 6.45 -12.72
C THR A 197 -7.57 7.87 -13.23
N GLU A 198 -6.47 8.23 -13.88
CA GLU A 198 -6.23 9.57 -14.40
C GLU A 198 -5.54 9.51 -15.77
N ILE A 199 -5.90 10.44 -16.66
CA ILE A 199 -5.33 10.59 -17.99
C ILE A 199 -4.84 12.04 -18.12
N TYR A 200 -3.57 12.20 -18.52
CA TYR A 200 -2.93 13.52 -18.68
C TYR A 200 -2.50 13.80 -20.12
N ALA A 201 -2.58 12.81 -21.02
CA ALA A 201 -2.22 12.97 -22.41
C ALA A 201 -3.29 12.36 -23.32
N TYR A 202 -3.71 13.12 -24.30
CA TYR A 202 -4.76 12.76 -25.26
C TYR A 202 -4.20 12.71 -26.68
N GLU A 203 -4.94 12.05 -27.58
CA GLU A 203 -4.60 12.00 -28.98
C GLU A 203 -4.46 13.41 -29.58
N GLY A 204 -3.37 13.65 -30.30
CA GLY A 204 -3.00 14.96 -30.84
C GLY A 204 -2.10 15.82 -29.95
N ASP A 205 -1.95 15.52 -28.65
CA ASP A 205 -1.10 16.28 -27.75
C ASP A 205 0.39 16.12 -28.10
N LEU A 206 1.15 17.17 -27.85
CA LEU A 206 2.61 17.15 -27.92
C LEU A 206 3.17 17.02 -26.51
N ILE A 207 3.83 15.92 -26.21
CA ILE A 207 4.40 15.64 -24.89
C ILE A 207 5.93 15.75 -24.89
N GLY A 208 6.50 16.12 -23.74
CA GLY A 208 7.95 16.10 -23.50
C GLY A 208 8.42 14.78 -22.91
N GLY A 209 9.70 14.47 -23.03
CA GLY A 209 10.30 13.32 -22.32
C GLY A 209 10.16 13.49 -20.80
N GLY A 210 9.77 12.42 -20.10
CA GLY A 210 9.49 12.43 -18.67
C GLY A 210 8.10 12.89 -18.27
N ALA A 211 7.24 13.31 -19.23
CA ALA A 211 5.88 13.74 -18.94
C ALA A 211 5.05 12.57 -18.37
N THR A 212 4.23 12.87 -17.37
CA THR A 212 3.22 11.92 -16.85
C THR A 212 2.06 11.85 -17.83
N LEU A 213 1.67 10.65 -18.22
CA LEU A 213 0.68 10.38 -19.26
C LEU A 213 -0.61 9.83 -18.70
N ALA A 214 -0.51 8.95 -17.72
CA ALA A 214 -1.64 8.33 -17.03
C ALA A 214 -1.26 7.90 -15.62
N LYS A 215 -2.27 7.65 -14.79
CA LYS A 215 -2.13 6.97 -13.50
C LYS A 215 -2.89 5.65 -13.57
N VAL A 216 -2.20 4.56 -13.28
CA VAL A 216 -2.77 3.21 -13.22
C VAL A 216 -2.66 2.69 -11.79
N VAL A 217 -3.73 2.12 -11.27
CA VAL A 217 -3.75 1.46 -9.96
C VAL A 217 -3.99 -0.02 -10.14
N SER A 218 -3.25 -0.85 -9.41
CA SER A 218 -3.38 -2.31 -9.51
C SER A 218 -4.79 -2.78 -9.14
N GLN A 219 -5.18 -3.95 -9.63
CA GLN A 219 -6.43 -4.61 -9.22
C GLN A 219 -6.29 -5.31 -7.86
N THR A 220 -5.07 -5.54 -7.40
CA THR A 220 -4.80 -6.10 -6.08
C THR A 220 -5.09 -5.07 -5.00
N ARG A 221 -5.73 -5.50 -3.92
CA ARG A 221 -6.18 -4.64 -2.82
C ARG A 221 -5.47 -5.03 -1.54
N ILE A 222 -5.13 -4.01 -0.77
CA ILE A 222 -4.61 -4.13 0.58
C ILE A 222 -5.65 -3.51 1.52
N VAL A 223 -6.02 -4.25 2.56
CA VAL A 223 -6.82 -3.72 3.67
C VAL A 223 -5.84 -3.32 4.76
N GLU A 224 -5.61 -2.03 4.90
CA GLU A 224 -4.68 -1.47 5.89
C GLU A 224 -5.46 -0.97 7.09
N VAL A 225 -5.03 -1.38 8.29
CA VAL A 225 -5.50 -0.87 9.58
C VAL A 225 -4.43 -0.02 10.20
N LYS A 226 -4.78 1.18 10.62
CA LYS A 226 -3.88 2.10 11.35
C LYS A 226 -4.09 1.94 12.84
N VAL A 227 -3.09 1.39 13.53
CA VAL A 227 -3.08 1.11 14.96
C VAL A 227 -2.22 2.14 15.69
N SER A 228 -2.65 2.61 16.88
CA SER A 228 -1.85 3.51 17.70
C SER A 228 -0.64 2.81 18.31
N GLU A 229 0.39 3.57 18.68
CA GLU A 229 1.63 3.06 19.27
C GLU A 229 1.39 2.25 20.53
N GLU A 230 0.50 2.69 21.40
CA GLU A 230 0.16 2.02 22.66
C GLU A 230 -0.42 0.61 22.46
N HIS A 231 -1.09 0.37 21.33
CA HIS A 231 -1.73 -0.90 20.98
C HIS A 231 -0.89 -1.74 19.99
N PHE A 232 0.21 -1.20 19.49
CA PHE A 232 1.09 -1.90 18.55
C PHE A 232 1.88 -3.02 19.23
N VAL A 233 2.19 -2.83 20.52
CA VAL A 233 2.93 -3.83 21.31
C VAL A 233 2.06 -5.06 21.55
N GLY A 234 2.55 -6.22 21.15
CA GLY A 234 1.84 -7.49 21.29
C GLY A 234 1.06 -7.93 20.05
N LEU A 235 1.05 -7.16 18.97
CA LEU A 235 0.49 -7.60 17.69
C LEU A 235 1.41 -8.65 17.04
N GLU A 236 0.79 -9.74 16.58
CA GLU A 236 1.47 -10.80 15.84
C GLU A 236 0.72 -11.15 14.56
N VAL A 237 1.45 -11.65 13.57
CA VAL A 237 0.87 -12.16 12.32
C VAL A 237 0.02 -13.39 12.62
N GLY A 238 -1.16 -13.46 12.00
CA GLY A 238 -2.13 -14.53 12.19
C GLY A 238 -3.19 -14.26 13.25
N MET A 239 -3.09 -13.17 14.03
CA MET A 239 -4.11 -12.80 15.00
C MET A 239 -5.45 -12.56 14.34
N PRO A 240 -6.57 -13.02 14.95
CA PRO A 240 -7.90 -12.82 14.40
C PRO A 240 -8.32 -11.35 14.52
N ALA A 241 -9.06 -10.90 13.53
CA ALA A 241 -9.63 -9.56 13.50
C ALA A 241 -11.06 -9.58 12.94
N GLN A 242 -11.80 -8.51 13.21
CA GLN A 242 -13.09 -8.22 12.60
C GLN A 242 -13.03 -6.85 11.95
N VAL A 243 -13.59 -6.75 10.75
CA VAL A 243 -13.60 -5.51 9.96
C VAL A 243 -15.04 -5.17 9.58
N ALA A 244 -15.41 -3.90 9.75
CA ALA A 244 -16.67 -3.33 9.29
C ALA A 244 -16.37 -2.15 8.38
N PHE A 245 -16.81 -2.21 7.11
CA PHE A 245 -16.64 -1.13 6.15
C PHE A 245 -17.86 -0.21 6.16
N LEU A 246 -17.64 1.10 6.20
CA LEU A 246 -18.73 2.11 6.20
C LEU A 246 -19.54 2.09 4.90
N GLY A 247 -18.91 1.73 3.78
CA GLY A 247 -19.60 1.62 2.48
C GLY A 247 -20.34 0.31 2.25
N ILE A 248 -20.30 -0.63 3.20
CA ILE A 248 -20.96 -1.94 3.11
C ILE A 248 -21.82 -2.11 4.35
N ASP A 249 -23.10 -1.75 4.22
CA ASP A 249 -24.03 -1.67 5.36
C ASP A 249 -24.16 -2.97 6.16
N GLY A 250 -23.90 -2.88 7.47
CA GLY A 250 -24.28 -3.86 8.48
C GLY A 250 -23.52 -5.18 8.47
N GLU A 251 -22.53 -5.35 7.59
CA GLU A 251 -21.75 -6.58 7.52
C GLU A 251 -20.43 -6.45 8.29
N GLN A 252 -20.15 -7.42 9.16
CA GLN A 252 -18.84 -7.61 9.78
C GLN A 252 -18.14 -8.78 9.10
N PHE A 253 -16.91 -8.55 8.69
CA PHE A 253 -16.11 -9.54 8.01
C PHE A 253 -15.03 -10.08 8.94
N LYS A 254 -14.84 -11.40 8.93
CA LYS A 254 -13.69 -12.01 9.59
C LYS A 254 -12.41 -11.66 8.84
N ALA A 255 -11.37 -11.41 9.60
CA ALA A 255 -10.06 -11.08 9.06
C ALA A 255 -8.95 -11.70 9.92
N LYS A 256 -7.74 -11.66 9.40
CA LYS A 256 -6.52 -12.03 10.12
C LYS A 256 -5.42 -11.03 9.83
N VAL A 257 -4.52 -10.85 10.77
CA VAL A 257 -3.31 -10.06 10.57
C VAL A 257 -2.40 -10.79 9.57
N GLU A 258 -2.24 -10.23 8.38
CA GLU A 258 -1.39 -10.76 7.32
C GLU A 258 0.07 -10.27 7.47
N LYS A 259 0.22 -8.96 7.72
CA LYS A 259 1.53 -8.32 7.78
C LYS A 259 1.52 -7.12 8.73
N ILE A 260 2.59 -6.98 9.49
CA ILE A 260 2.81 -5.83 10.37
C ILE A 260 3.97 -5.01 9.82
N ILE A 261 3.77 -3.70 9.68
CA ILE A 261 4.79 -2.77 9.20
C ILE A 261 5.34 -2.00 10.41
N PRO A 262 6.58 -2.27 10.85
CA PRO A 262 7.14 -1.69 12.09
C PRO A 262 7.70 -0.27 11.87
N VAL A 263 7.03 0.51 11.04
CA VAL A 263 7.37 1.91 10.77
C VAL A 263 6.10 2.73 10.87
N ALA A 264 6.06 3.65 11.82
CA ALA A 264 4.91 4.53 11.97
C ALA A 264 4.83 5.54 10.82
N ASP A 265 3.61 5.82 10.39
CA ASP A 265 3.32 6.95 9.50
C ASP A 265 3.67 8.26 10.22
N SER A 266 4.57 9.05 9.62
CA SER A 266 5.12 10.27 10.22
C SER A 266 4.06 11.37 10.49
N SER A 267 2.95 11.34 9.76
CA SER A 267 1.87 12.33 9.87
C SER A 267 0.84 11.96 10.94
N THR A 268 0.56 10.68 11.11
CA THR A 268 -0.49 10.18 12.02
C THR A 268 0.04 9.50 13.26
N GLN A 269 1.35 9.19 13.32
CA GLN A 269 2.01 8.41 14.37
C GLN A 269 1.35 7.04 14.63
N ARG A 270 0.76 6.46 13.57
CA ARG A 270 0.10 5.15 13.63
C ARG A 270 0.89 4.13 12.81
N PHE A 271 0.83 2.89 13.26
CA PHE A 271 1.48 1.77 12.59
C PHE A 271 0.50 1.09 11.63
N PRO A 272 0.87 0.93 10.35
CA PRO A 272 0.05 0.21 9.40
C PRO A 272 0.17 -1.30 9.61
N VAL A 273 -0.97 -1.97 9.63
CA VAL A 273 -1.13 -3.41 9.72
C VAL A 273 -2.01 -3.86 8.57
N HIS A 274 -1.55 -4.81 7.76
CA HIS A 274 -2.36 -5.37 6.68
C HIS A 274 -3.18 -6.53 7.19
N LEU A 275 -4.44 -6.57 6.79
CA LEU A 275 -5.37 -7.63 7.10
C LEU A 275 -5.75 -8.43 5.85
N GLU A 276 -5.75 -9.74 5.96
CA GLU A 276 -6.45 -10.64 5.06
C GLU A 276 -7.91 -10.72 5.53
N VAL A 277 -8.83 -10.22 4.69
CA VAL A 277 -10.26 -10.15 5.02
C VAL A 277 -11.03 -11.17 4.20
N ASP A 278 -11.95 -11.90 4.83
CA ASP A 278 -12.81 -12.89 4.19
C ASP A 278 -13.98 -12.19 3.45
N ILE A 279 -13.64 -11.54 2.36
CA ILE A 279 -14.55 -10.83 1.45
C ILE A 279 -14.11 -11.00 0.00
N ALA A 280 -15.06 -11.04 -0.91
CA ALA A 280 -14.74 -11.05 -2.34
C ALA A 280 -13.99 -9.76 -2.74
N ARG A 281 -12.82 -9.89 -3.36
CA ARG A 281 -11.95 -8.76 -3.77
C ARG A 281 -12.69 -7.72 -4.63
N THR A 282 -13.70 -8.16 -5.39
CA THR A 282 -14.55 -7.28 -6.23
C THR A 282 -15.43 -6.32 -5.43
N ARG A 283 -15.60 -6.53 -4.12
CA ARG A 283 -16.34 -5.64 -3.21
C ARG A 283 -15.43 -4.64 -2.49
N LEU A 284 -14.11 -4.76 -2.63
CA LEU A 284 -13.10 -3.92 -1.99
C LEU A 284 -12.63 -2.83 -2.96
N ASP A 285 -13.40 -1.77 -3.08
CA ASP A 285 -12.95 -0.61 -3.87
C ASP A 285 -11.91 0.22 -3.10
N PRO A 286 -10.82 0.68 -3.77
CA PRO A 286 -9.85 1.56 -3.13
C PRO A 286 -10.53 2.84 -2.62
N GLY A 287 -10.17 3.23 -1.40
CA GLY A 287 -10.76 4.37 -0.73
C GLY A 287 -11.92 4.02 0.21
N LEU A 288 -12.41 2.77 0.24
CA LEU A 288 -13.31 2.32 1.29
C LEU A 288 -12.64 2.46 2.65
N THR A 289 -13.39 2.97 3.61
CA THR A 289 -12.95 3.14 5.00
C THR A 289 -13.86 2.39 5.94
N GLY A 290 -13.37 2.15 7.15
CA GLY A 290 -14.13 1.43 8.17
C GLY A 290 -13.37 1.32 9.49
N ASP A 291 -13.87 0.43 10.33
CA ASP A 291 -13.25 0.12 11.62
C ASP A 291 -12.85 -1.34 11.67
N ALA A 292 -11.74 -1.62 12.32
CA ALA A 292 -11.30 -2.97 12.64
C ALA A 292 -11.06 -3.14 14.14
N THR A 293 -11.26 -4.35 14.57
CA THR A 293 -10.91 -4.79 15.93
C THR A 293 -10.04 -6.02 15.81
N ILE A 294 -8.78 -5.93 16.26
CA ILE A 294 -7.82 -7.04 16.28
C ILE A 294 -7.85 -7.64 17.69
N THR A 295 -8.05 -8.92 17.80
CA THR A 295 -8.04 -9.64 19.07
C THR A 295 -6.63 -10.08 19.43
N LEU A 296 -6.09 -9.54 20.54
CA LEU A 296 -4.77 -9.91 21.04
C LEU A 296 -4.81 -11.18 21.90
N ASP A 297 -5.81 -11.26 22.77
CA ASP A 297 -5.98 -12.38 23.71
C ASP A 297 -7.42 -12.51 24.14
N GLU A 298 -7.81 -13.71 24.56
CA GLU A 298 -9.15 -14.01 25.06
C GLU A 298 -9.05 -14.82 26.35
N ARG A 299 -9.90 -14.48 27.32
CA ARG A 299 -10.04 -15.24 28.58
C ARG A 299 -11.48 -15.70 28.70
N GLU A 300 -11.67 -17.00 28.71
CA GLU A 300 -12.97 -17.60 28.98
C GLU A 300 -13.33 -17.50 30.47
N ASP A 301 -14.61 -17.50 30.79
CA ASP A 301 -15.14 -17.48 32.15
C ASP A 301 -14.70 -16.26 33.01
N ALA A 302 -14.37 -15.15 32.38
CA ALA A 302 -14.01 -13.90 33.04
C ALA A 302 -15.24 -13.14 33.51
N LEU A 303 -15.19 -12.59 34.73
CA LEU A 303 -16.26 -11.71 35.24
C LEU A 303 -16.23 -10.38 34.48
N GLN A 304 -17.36 -9.93 33.96
CA GLN A 304 -17.48 -8.75 33.14
C GLN A 304 -18.56 -7.81 33.57
N ILE A 305 -18.34 -6.53 33.37
CA ILE A 305 -19.30 -5.45 33.54
C ILE A 305 -19.32 -4.55 32.31
N PRO A 306 -20.45 -3.86 32.03
CA PRO A 306 -20.45 -2.84 30.98
C PRO A 306 -19.44 -1.74 31.26
N ARG A 307 -18.70 -1.34 30.21
CA ARG A 307 -17.65 -0.32 30.32
C ARG A 307 -18.15 1.00 30.91
N GLN A 308 -19.38 1.36 30.59
CA GLN A 308 -20.02 2.61 31.09
C GLN A 308 -20.27 2.62 32.60
N ALA A 309 -20.26 1.45 33.29
CA ALA A 309 -20.41 1.36 34.73
C ALA A 309 -19.17 1.81 35.52
N VAL A 310 -18.00 1.92 34.84
CA VAL A 310 -16.71 2.19 35.50
C VAL A 310 -16.37 3.67 35.45
N VAL A 311 -16.11 4.26 36.61
CA VAL A 311 -15.62 5.64 36.76
C VAL A 311 -14.36 5.63 37.60
N SER A 312 -13.23 6.01 37.00
CA SER A 312 -11.96 6.13 37.70
C SER A 312 -11.60 4.92 38.58
N ASN A 313 -11.69 3.70 38.01
CA ASN A 313 -11.40 2.43 38.69
C ASN A 313 -12.37 2.03 39.82
N SER A 314 -13.55 2.64 39.87
CA SER A 314 -14.60 2.30 40.83
C SER A 314 -15.95 2.11 40.13
N VAL A 315 -16.81 1.36 40.74
CA VAL A 315 -18.22 1.12 40.29
C VAL A 315 -19.17 1.43 41.43
N LEU A 316 -20.42 1.70 41.09
CA LEU A 316 -21.51 1.84 42.05
C LEU A 316 -22.33 0.53 42.04
N VAL A 317 -22.24 -0.24 43.12
CA VAL A 317 -22.93 -1.49 43.31
C VAL A 317 -24.21 -1.21 44.08
N VAL A 318 -25.32 -1.85 43.74
CA VAL A 318 -26.57 -1.79 44.54
C VAL A 318 -26.71 -3.04 45.36
N ASN A 319 -26.66 -2.90 46.67
CA ASN A 319 -26.87 -4.00 47.60
C ASN A 319 -28.07 -3.67 48.50
N ASP A 320 -29.11 -4.50 48.51
CA ASP A 320 -30.35 -4.31 49.24
C ASP A 320 -31.00 -2.90 49.07
N GLY A 321 -30.91 -2.36 47.84
CA GLY A 321 -31.46 -1.05 47.50
C GLY A 321 -30.61 0.15 48.01
N VAL A 322 -29.38 -0.07 48.43
CA VAL A 322 -28.42 0.94 48.83
C VAL A 322 -27.21 0.95 47.92
N VAL A 323 -26.81 2.11 47.47
CA VAL A 323 -25.63 2.30 46.60
C VAL A 323 -24.37 2.23 47.44
N GLU A 324 -23.41 1.40 46.99
CA GLU A 324 -22.10 1.26 47.58
C GLU A 324 -21.06 1.52 46.49
N ARG A 325 -20.13 2.48 46.73
CA ARG A 325 -18.99 2.69 45.85
C ARG A 325 -17.92 1.65 46.18
N ARG A 326 -17.51 0.86 45.18
CA ARG A 326 -16.54 -0.21 45.35
C ARG A 326 -15.40 -0.03 44.37
N GLU A 327 -14.17 -0.08 44.83
CA GLU A 327 -12.98 -0.11 43.98
C GLU A 327 -12.85 -1.51 43.34
N ILE A 328 -12.46 -1.52 42.07
CA ILE A 328 -12.31 -2.75 41.29
C ILE A 328 -10.92 -2.83 40.67
N ASP A 329 -10.41 -4.07 40.58
CA ASP A 329 -9.25 -4.38 39.76
C ASP A 329 -9.73 -4.79 38.39
N THR A 330 -9.31 -4.06 37.35
CA THR A 330 -9.73 -4.30 35.99
C THR A 330 -8.68 -5.10 35.20
N GLY A 331 -9.15 -5.99 34.34
CA GLY A 331 -8.35 -6.75 33.40
C GLY A 331 -8.52 -6.25 31.98
N TYR A 332 -8.86 -7.15 31.04
CA TYR A 332 -9.06 -6.82 29.63
C TYR A 332 -10.22 -5.84 29.44
N THR A 333 -10.00 -4.90 28.53
CA THR A 333 -10.99 -3.87 28.21
C THR A 333 -11.36 -3.99 26.73
N SER A 334 -12.66 -4.20 26.47
CA SER A 334 -13.22 -4.12 25.14
C SER A 334 -14.01 -2.81 24.94
N ILE A 335 -14.61 -2.64 23.76
CA ILE A 335 -15.44 -1.47 23.45
C ILE A 335 -16.67 -1.42 24.36
N THR A 336 -17.26 -2.57 24.70
CA THR A 336 -18.54 -2.68 25.41
C THR A 336 -18.41 -3.12 26.87
N ALA A 337 -17.37 -3.90 27.20
CA ALA A 337 -17.22 -4.55 28.50
C ALA A 337 -15.79 -4.43 29.06
N ILE A 338 -15.69 -4.51 30.37
CA ILE A 338 -14.41 -4.56 31.12
C ILE A 338 -14.41 -5.85 31.95
N GLU A 339 -13.28 -6.57 31.91
CA GLU A 339 -13.01 -7.68 32.79
C GLU A 339 -12.72 -7.17 34.21
N VAL A 340 -13.32 -7.82 35.21
CA VAL A 340 -13.09 -7.53 36.64
C VAL A 340 -12.29 -8.68 37.23
N LEU A 341 -11.08 -8.38 37.68
CA LEU A 341 -10.17 -9.34 38.33
C LEU A 341 -10.43 -9.42 39.85
N GLY A 342 -10.96 -8.35 40.42
CA GLY A 342 -11.23 -8.27 41.85
C GLY A 342 -12.20 -7.14 42.20
N GLY A 343 -12.84 -7.22 43.39
CA GLY A 343 -13.76 -6.20 43.91
C GLY A 343 -15.23 -6.48 43.67
N LEU A 344 -15.60 -7.38 42.74
CA LEU A 344 -17.02 -7.79 42.49
C LEU A 344 -17.18 -9.30 42.51
N GLN A 345 -18.42 -9.74 42.70
CA GLN A 345 -18.82 -11.12 42.60
C GLN A 345 -19.80 -11.32 41.44
N ASP A 346 -19.94 -12.55 41.00
CA ASP A 346 -20.96 -12.92 39.99
C ASP A 346 -22.35 -12.65 40.50
N GLY A 347 -23.17 -11.91 39.74
CA GLY A 347 -24.52 -11.50 40.13
C GLY A 347 -24.60 -10.16 40.86
N ASP A 348 -23.47 -9.47 41.14
CA ASP A 348 -23.51 -8.10 41.69
C ASP A 348 -24.21 -7.15 40.70
N GLN A 349 -25.07 -6.26 41.21
CA GLN A 349 -25.77 -5.28 40.39
C GLN A 349 -25.00 -3.95 40.33
N VAL A 350 -24.49 -3.59 39.18
CA VAL A 350 -23.72 -2.34 38.96
C VAL A 350 -24.62 -1.30 38.24
N ILE A 351 -24.55 -0.05 38.69
CA ILE A 351 -25.25 1.05 38.02
C ILE A 351 -24.55 1.38 36.70
N VAL A 352 -25.31 1.52 35.61
CA VAL A 352 -24.77 1.71 34.26
C VAL A 352 -25.13 3.05 33.63
N GLU A 353 -26.08 3.79 34.18
CA GLU A 353 -26.53 5.10 33.66
C GLU A 353 -26.57 6.13 34.79
N ASP A 354 -26.37 7.39 34.41
CA ASP A 354 -26.51 8.55 35.30
C ASP A 354 -25.67 8.46 36.59
N LEU A 355 -24.51 7.83 36.53
CA LEU A 355 -23.61 7.55 37.65
C LEU A 355 -23.36 8.78 38.55
N HIS A 356 -23.39 9.98 37.94
CA HIS A 356 -23.16 11.27 38.64
C HIS A 356 -24.34 11.71 39.58
N LEU A 357 -25.46 11.03 39.47
CA LEU A 357 -26.65 11.30 40.32
C LEU A 357 -26.66 10.53 41.64
N PHE A 358 -25.77 9.53 41.75
CA PHE A 358 -25.78 8.60 42.91
C PHE A 358 -24.48 8.71 43.71
N ASP A 359 -24.64 8.83 45.01
CA ASP A 359 -23.55 8.79 45.96
C ASP A 359 -23.59 7.55 46.86
N ASN A 360 -22.45 7.26 47.49
CA ASN A 360 -22.30 6.16 48.42
C ASN A 360 -23.31 6.30 49.58
N GLY A 361 -24.17 5.32 49.81
CA GLY A 361 -25.19 5.29 50.83
C GLY A 361 -26.60 5.72 50.39
N ASP A 362 -26.77 6.13 49.12
CA ASP A 362 -28.07 6.51 48.57
C ASP A 362 -29.01 5.32 48.50
N ARG A 363 -30.29 5.53 48.75
CA ARG A 363 -31.31 4.52 48.53
C ARG A 363 -31.89 4.64 47.10
N VAL A 364 -31.94 3.53 46.39
CA VAL A 364 -32.39 3.47 45.00
C VAL A 364 -33.41 2.35 44.78
N LYS A 365 -34.25 2.52 43.79
CA LYS A 365 -35.02 1.42 43.19
C LYS A 365 -34.24 0.91 41.99
N VAL A 366 -34.14 -0.39 41.88
CA VAL A 366 -33.41 -1.06 40.79
C VAL A 366 -34.31 -1.25 39.59
N GLU A 367 -33.87 -0.86 38.43
CA GLU A 367 -34.42 -1.19 37.13
C GLU A 367 -33.40 -1.95 36.34
N ALA A 368 -33.61 -3.25 36.09
CA ALA A 368 -32.69 -4.07 35.34
C ALA A 368 -32.68 -3.67 33.86
N ARG A 369 -31.50 -3.34 33.30
CA ARG A 369 -31.28 -3.23 31.87
C ARG A 369 -30.40 -4.38 31.38
N GLN A 370 -30.81 -4.96 30.26
CA GLN A 370 -30.07 -6.03 29.58
C GLN A 370 -28.95 -5.46 28.72
#